data_8c12389a226dee074fc70ba8cf94f59b
#
_entry.id   8c12389a226dee074fc70ba8cf94f59b
#
_cell.length_a   1.000
_cell.length_b   1.000
_cell.length_c   1.000
_cell.angle_alpha   90.00
_cell.angle_beta   90.00
_cell.angle_gamma   90.00
#
_symmetry.space_group_name_H-M   'P 1'
#
loop_
_entity.id
_entity.type
_entity.pdbx_description
1 polymer ?
#
loop_
_entity_poly.entity_id
_entity_poly.type
_entity_poly.pdbx_seq_one_letter_code
_entity_poly.pdbx_strand_id
1 'polypeptide(L)'
;MKSNEKQALISKLKKDLLLWQGIPQRSADLLQMGLGPLEEAFPNGVFPRGAIHEFVSFDRIGAAVSCGFISTLLGKLMQNHGVCIWISTFHTLFPASLKTFGVVPEDVIFVCMQRENDVLWAMEEALKCEGITAVLAEVHHLNFVQSRRLQLAVEKSRVTGFILQHNPRQLGATTCAARWKISSLPSITVDGLPGIGYPGWNVELLKVRNGQPGCWQFCWTANGFEAITKAKKVIADWGGRYQNFSLA
;
A
#
# COMPACT_ATOMS: atom_id res chain seq x y z
N MET A 1 -0.94 28.40 33.04
CA MET A 1 -2.31 27.93 32.80
C MET A 1 -2.77 28.15 31.36
N LYS A 2 -2.66 29.33 30.74
CA LYS A 2 -3.14 29.61 29.36
C LYS A 2 -2.55 28.73 28.21
N SER A 3 -1.36 28.16 28.35
CA SER A 3 -0.74 27.33 27.30
C SER A 3 -1.39 25.94 27.17
N ASN A 4 -1.76 25.28 28.27
CA ASN A 4 -2.40 23.96 28.28
C ASN A 4 -3.84 24.01 27.74
N GLU A 5 -4.59 25.07 28.06
CA GLU A 5 -5.95 25.27 27.54
C GLU A 5 -5.94 25.49 26.02
N LYS A 6 -4.97 26.26 25.51
CA LYS A 6 -4.79 26.47 24.08
C LYS A 6 -4.44 25.19 23.33
N GLN A 7 -3.54 24.37 23.91
CA GLN A 7 -3.20 23.07 23.34
C GLN A 7 -4.38 22.08 23.34
N ALA A 8 -5.17 22.05 24.41
CA ALA A 8 -6.38 21.23 24.48
C ALA A 8 -7.42 21.66 23.44
N LEU A 9 -7.63 22.98 23.26
CA LEU A 9 -8.53 23.51 22.26
C LEU A 9 -8.08 23.18 20.84
N ILE A 10 -6.79 23.35 20.54
CA ILE A 10 -6.21 22.97 19.23
C ILE A 10 -6.39 21.49 18.95
N SER A 11 -6.16 20.64 19.96
CA SER A 11 -6.35 19.19 19.83
C SER A 11 -7.81 18.81 19.55
N LYS A 12 -8.76 19.48 20.23
CA LYS A 12 -10.21 19.29 20.00
C LYS A 12 -10.59 19.72 18.58
N LEU A 13 -10.19 20.93 18.16
CA LEU A 13 -10.46 21.44 16.82
C LEU A 13 -9.87 20.55 15.71
N LYS A 14 -8.66 19.99 15.91
CA LYS A 14 -8.09 19.03 14.98
C LYS A 14 -8.94 17.75 14.87
N LYS A 15 -9.43 17.21 15.99
CA LYS A 15 -10.32 16.04 15.99
C LYS A 15 -11.63 16.32 15.25
N ASP A 16 -12.25 17.47 15.51
CA ASP A 16 -13.52 17.87 14.87
C ASP A 16 -13.32 18.05 13.35
N LEU A 17 -12.21 18.67 12.95
CA LEU A 17 -11.83 18.81 11.54
C LEU A 17 -11.65 17.48 10.82
N LEU A 18 -10.98 16.52 11.46
CA LEU A 18 -10.80 15.17 10.91
C LEU A 18 -12.14 14.44 10.74
N LEU A 19 -13.06 14.60 11.70
CA LEU A 19 -14.41 14.04 11.60
C LEU A 19 -15.19 14.65 10.45
N TRP A 20 -15.16 15.97 10.27
CA TRP A 20 -15.82 16.65 9.14
C TRP A 20 -15.24 16.23 7.79
N GLN A 21 -13.96 15.86 7.76
CA GLN A 21 -13.31 15.29 6.57
C GLN A 21 -13.63 13.81 6.37
N GLY A 22 -14.48 13.21 7.19
CA GLY A 22 -14.85 11.79 7.10
C GLY A 22 -13.75 10.82 7.52
N ILE A 23 -12.72 11.30 8.25
CA ILE A 23 -11.65 10.44 8.77
C ILE A 23 -12.15 9.81 10.07
N PRO A 24 -12.25 8.48 10.14
CA PRO A 24 -12.77 7.79 11.32
C PRO A 24 -11.84 7.97 12.53
N GLN A 25 -12.43 8.02 13.71
CA GLN A 25 -11.66 7.85 14.95
C GLN A 25 -11.32 6.37 15.15
N ARG A 26 -10.21 6.11 15.82
CA ARG A 26 -9.82 4.75 16.19
C ARG A 26 -10.88 4.16 17.13
N SER A 27 -11.60 3.14 16.66
CA SER A 27 -12.55 2.36 17.44
C SER A 27 -12.20 0.87 17.33
N ALA A 28 -12.65 0.07 18.30
CA ALA A 28 -12.41 -1.38 18.29
C ALA A 28 -13.03 -2.08 17.08
N ASP A 29 -14.08 -1.50 16.49
CA ASP A 29 -14.83 -2.06 15.35
C ASP A 29 -14.17 -1.75 13.99
N LEU A 30 -13.11 -0.92 13.96
CA LEU A 30 -12.39 -0.64 12.71
C LEU A 30 -11.46 -1.80 12.37
N LEU A 31 -11.53 -2.25 11.12
CA LEU A 31 -10.60 -3.23 10.58
C LEU A 31 -9.16 -2.71 10.77
N GLN A 32 -8.39 -3.40 11.60
CA GLN A 32 -6.97 -3.14 11.75
C GLN A 32 -6.22 -3.80 10.60
N MET A 33 -5.43 -3.02 9.88
CA MET A 33 -4.63 -3.53 8.76
C MET A 33 -3.44 -4.36 9.22
N GLY A 34 -3.11 -4.29 10.51
CA GLY A 34 -1.99 -5.01 11.10
C GLY A 34 -0.63 -4.46 10.70
N LEU A 35 -0.57 -3.18 10.30
CA LEU A 35 0.66 -2.50 9.88
C LEU A 35 1.50 -2.00 11.07
N GLY A 36 1.06 -2.28 12.32
CA GLY A 36 1.80 -1.94 13.52
C GLY A 36 2.19 -0.45 13.60
N PRO A 37 3.49 -0.14 13.81
CA PRO A 37 3.93 1.25 14.00
C PRO A 37 3.71 2.15 12.77
N LEU A 38 3.52 1.59 11.58
CA LEU A 38 3.23 2.38 10.38
C LEU A 38 1.83 3.01 10.46
N GLU A 39 0.88 2.37 11.15
CA GLU A 39 -0.47 2.94 11.29
C GLU A 39 -0.46 4.28 12.01
N GLU A 40 0.50 4.52 12.91
CA GLU A 40 0.67 5.80 13.62
C GLU A 40 1.00 6.98 12.70
N ALA A 41 1.50 6.68 11.48
CA ALA A 41 1.74 7.69 10.46
C ALA A 41 0.45 8.31 9.91
N PHE A 42 -0.68 7.60 10.01
CA PHE A 42 -1.97 8.07 9.54
C PHE A 42 -2.74 8.85 10.61
N PRO A 43 -3.67 9.71 10.20
CA PRO A 43 -4.54 10.40 11.14
C PRO A 43 -5.27 9.42 12.05
N ASN A 44 -5.27 9.70 13.35
CA ASN A 44 -5.87 8.86 14.39
C ASN A 44 -5.28 7.43 14.48
N GLY A 45 -4.12 7.16 13.85
CA GLY A 45 -3.53 5.83 13.81
C GLY A 45 -4.36 4.81 13.03
N VAL A 46 -5.12 5.27 12.02
CA VAL A 46 -6.03 4.42 11.24
C VAL A 46 -5.68 4.51 9.75
N PHE A 47 -5.47 3.36 9.12
CA PHE A 47 -5.26 3.28 7.67
C PHE A 47 -6.47 3.88 6.92
N PRO A 48 -6.28 4.84 6.00
CA PRO A 48 -7.37 5.49 5.28
C PRO A 48 -8.04 4.55 4.27
N ARG A 49 -9.15 3.94 4.64
CA ARG A 49 -10.04 3.21 3.73
C ARG A 49 -10.97 4.18 3.01
N GLY A 50 -11.54 3.76 1.87
CA GLY A 50 -12.38 4.66 1.09
C GLY A 50 -11.61 5.89 0.61
N ALA A 51 -10.36 5.71 0.24
CA ALA A 51 -9.43 6.74 -0.21
C ALA A 51 -8.52 6.17 -1.30
N ILE A 52 -7.84 7.06 -2.02
CA ILE A 52 -6.86 6.67 -3.03
C ILE A 52 -5.47 6.62 -2.42
N HIS A 53 -4.77 5.49 -2.60
CA HIS A 53 -3.37 5.28 -2.27
C HIS A 53 -2.56 5.16 -3.55
N GLU A 54 -1.49 5.92 -3.65
CA GLU A 54 -0.60 5.95 -4.80
C GLU A 54 0.72 5.27 -4.45
N PHE A 55 1.07 4.23 -5.18
CA PHE A 55 2.34 3.52 -5.09
C PHE A 55 3.22 3.90 -6.27
N VAL A 56 4.46 4.25 -6.01
CA VAL A 56 5.41 4.63 -7.05
C VAL A 56 6.57 3.65 -7.12
N SER A 57 6.83 3.16 -8.31
CA SER A 57 7.93 2.24 -8.59
C SER A 57 8.78 2.78 -9.73
N PHE A 58 10.09 2.79 -9.55
CA PHE A 58 11.04 3.33 -10.53
C PHE A 58 11.68 2.25 -11.40
N ASP A 59 11.39 0.98 -11.14
CA ASP A 59 11.87 -0.16 -11.90
C ASP A 59 10.90 -1.35 -11.80
N ARG A 60 11.18 -2.41 -12.57
CA ARG A 60 10.33 -3.61 -12.60
C ARG A 60 10.33 -4.38 -11.29
N ILE A 61 11.45 -4.39 -10.58
CA ILE A 61 11.58 -5.11 -9.30
C ILE A 61 10.71 -4.41 -8.26
N GLY A 62 10.85 -3.08 -8.14
CA GLY A 62 10.02 -2.27 -7.24
C GLY A 62 8.52 -2.38 -7.56
N ALA A 63 8.15 -2.49 -8.85
CA ALA A 63 6.76 -2.73 -9.24
C ALA A 63 6.25 -4.08 -8.72
N ALA A 64 6.99 -5.15 -8.95
CA ALA A 64 6.63 -6.48 -8.45
C ALA A 64 6.54 -6.53 -6.92
N VAL A 65 7.49 -5.88 -6.24
CA VAL A 65 7.52 -5.76 -4.77
C VAL A 65 6.30 -4.96 -4.27
N SER A 66 5.95 -3.87 -4.96
CA SER A 66 4.75 -3.07 -4.66
C SER A 66 3.47 -3.87 -4.86
N CYS A 67 3.36 -4.68 -5.93
CA CYS A 67 2.25 -5.61 -6.15
C CYS A 67 2.10 -6.58 -4.98
N GLY A 68 3.19 -7.18 -4.50
CA GLY A 68 3.19 -8.06 -3.34
C GLY A 68 2.67 -7.35 -2.08
N PHE A 69 3.19 -6.16 -1.79
CA PHE A 69 2.75 -5.38 -0.64
C PHE A 69 1.28 -4.95 -0.75
N ILE A 70 0.84 -4.47 -1.92
CA ILE A 70 -0.58 -4.13 -2.16
C ILE A 70 -1.46 -5.37 -1.98
N SER A 71 -1.01 -6.54 -2.45
CA SER A 71 -1.76 -7.79 -2.29
C SER A 71 -1.97 -8.16 -0.82
N THR A 72 -1.01 -7.88 0.07
CA THR A 72 -1.23 -8.08 1.51
C THR A 72 -2.28 -7.12 2.09
N LEU A 73 -2.31 -5.87 1.62
CA LEU A 73 -3.35 -4.91 2.00
C LEU A 73 -4.73 -5.36 1.49
N LEU A 74 -4.80 -5.84 0.24
CA LEU A 74 -6.02 -6.40 -0.35
C LEU A 74 -6.52 -7.60 0.45
N GLY A 75 -5.64 -8.54 0.82
CA GLY A 75 -6.00 -9.69 1.63
C GLY A 75 -6.65 -9.30 2.96
N LYS A 76 -6.18 -8.22 3.58
CA LYS A 76 -6.81 -7.67 4.79
C LYS A 76 -8.16 -6.99 4.51
N LEU A 77 -8.27 -6.22 3.44
CA LEU A 77 -9.51 -5.53 3.07
C LEU A 77 -10.62 -6.51 2.65
N MET A 78 -10.25 -7.62 2.01
CA MET A 78 -11.16 -8.60 1.41
C MET A 78 -11.55 -9.76 2.36
N GLN A 79 -11.16 -9.74 3.63
CA GLN A 79 -11.37 -10.84 4.60
C GLN A 79 -12.82 -11.35 4.71
N ASN A 80 -13.83 -10.53 4.35
CA ASN A 80 -15.23 -10.87 4.41
C ASN A 80 -15.86 -11.07 3.00
N HIS A 81 -15.19 -11.81 2.12
CA HIS A 81 -15.63 -12.03 0.74
C HIS A 81 -15.78 -10.74 -0.08
N GLY A 82 -14.86 -9.82 0.11
CA GLY A 82 -14.81 -8.59 -0.68
C GLY A 82 -14.31 -8.88 -2.10
N VAL A 83 -14.80 -8.10 -3.08
CA VAL A 83 -14.36 -8.18 -4.47
C VAL A 83 -13.36 -7.08 -4.78
N CYS A 84 -12.29 -7.43 -5.51
CA CYS A 84 -11.33 -6.48 -6.05
C CYS A 84 -11.40 -6.45 -7.58
N ILE A 85 -11.27 -5.26 -8.17
CA ILE A 85 -11.02 -5.11 -9.61
C ILE A 85 -9.57 -4.69 -9.80
N TRP A 86 -8.83 -5.46 -10.59
CA TRP A 86 -7.44 -5.19 -10.97
C TRP A 86 -7.37 -4.80 -12.45
N ILE A 87 -7.03 -3.54 -12.72
CA ILE A 87 -7.07 -2.95 -14.05
C ILE A 87 -5.65 -2.63 -14.50
N SER A 88 -5.23 -3.17 -15.64
CA SER A 88 -3.89 -2.89 -16.18
C SER A 88 -3.89 -2.95 -17.72
N THR A 89 -2.82 -2.47 -18.31
CA THR A 89 -2.53 -2.72 -19.75
C THR A 89 -1.61 -3.93 -19.93
N PHE A 90 -1.19 -4.58 -18.85
CA PHE A 90 -0.21 -5.67 -18.85
C PHE A 90 -0.79 -6.93 -18.20
N HIS A 91 -0.36 -8.09 -18.69
CA HIS A 91 -0.67 -9.40 -18.08
C HIS A 91 0.57 -9.96 -17.36
N THR A 92 1.13 -9.17 -16.43
CA THR A 92 2.36 -9.57 -15.74
C THR A 92 2.10 -10.29 -14.42
N LEU A 93 0.93 -10.11 -13.83
CA LEU A 93 0.58 -10.75 -12.58
C LEU A 93 0.14 -12.20 -12.80
N PHE A 94 0.72 -13.12 -12.04
CA PHE A 94 0.25 -14.50 -11.96
C PHE A 94 -0.80 -14.62 -10.84
N PRO A 95 -2.11 -14.81 -11.16
CA PRO A 95 -3.18 -14.73 -10.15
C PRO A 95 -3.01 -15.68 -8.98
N ALA A 96 -2.48 -16.90 -9.20
CA ALA A 96 -2.27 -17.87 -8.13
C ALA A 96 -1.28 -17.38 -7.04
N SER A 97 -0.37 -16.44 -7.38
CA SER A 97 0.56 -15.87 -6.40
C SER A 97 -0.14 -15.02 -5.33
N LEU A 98 -1.34 -14.53 -5.60
CA LEU A 98 -2.13 -13.75 -4.66
C LEU A 98 -2.50 -14.54 -3.40
N LYS A 99 -2.63 -15.87 -3.51
CA LYS A 99 -2.91 -16.76 -2.36
C LYS A 99 -1.86 -16.64 -1.26
N THR A 100 -0.60 -16.41 -1.62
CA THR A 100 0.50 -16.19 -0.66
C THR A 100 0.26 -14.97 0.24
N PHE A 101 -0.52 -14.02 -0.25
CA PHE A 101 -0.83 -12.76 0.45
C PHE A 101 -2.24 -12.74 1.05
N GLY A 102 -2.93 -13.89 1.08
CA GLY A 102 -4.26 -14.02 1.66
C GLY A 102 -5.39 -13.50 0.79
N VAL A 103 -5.14 -13.28 -0.52
CA VAL A 103 -6.18 -12.92 -1.50
C VAL A 103 -6.65 -14.18 -2.22
N VAL A 104 -7.95 -14.38 -2.30
CA VAL A 104 -8.58 -15.43 -3.10
C VAL A 104 -8.65 -14.94 -4.54
N PRO A 105 -7.93 -15.56 -5.50
CA PRO A 105 -7.88 -15.06 -6.89
C PRO A 105 -9.24 -15.02 -7.58
N GLU A 106 -10.16 -15.88 -7.17
CA GLU A 106 -11.53 -15.98 -7.67
C GLU A 106 -12.38 -14.75 -7.30
N ASP A 107 -11.99 -14.01 -6.25
CA ASP A 107 -12.62 -12.77 -5.83
C ASP A 107 -11.97 -11.52 -6.49
N VAL A 108 -11.03 -11.73 -7.44
CA VAL A 108 -10.37 -10.65 -8.18
C VAL A 108 -10.77 -10.68 -9.64
N ILE A 109 -11.38 -9.59 -10.09
CA ILE A 109 -11.73 -9.39 -11.50
C ILE A 109 -10.57 -8.69 -12.20
N PHE A 110 -9.89 -9.39 -13.11
CA PHE A 110 -8.80 -8.82 -13.90
C PHE A 110 -9.36 -8.19 -15.17
N VAL A 111 -9.08 -6.90 -15.36
CA VAL A 111 -9.50 -6.12 -16.52
C VAL A 111 -8.28 -5.65 -17.28
N CYS A 112 -8.11 -6.13 -18.51
CA CYS A 112 -7.02 -5.70 -19.39
C CYS A 112 -7.52 -4.66 -20.37
N MET A 113 -6.89 -3.49 -20.36
CA MET A 113 -7.18 -2.39 -21.25
C MET A 113 -6.08 -2.22 -22.31
N GLN A 114 -6.42 -1.67 -23.47
CA GLN A 114 -5.43 -1.42 -24.52
C GLN A 114 -4.68 -0.10 -24.32
N ARG A 115 -5.29 0.88 -23.66
CA ARG A 115 -4.75 2.23 -23.48
C ARG A 115 -4.78 2.63 -22.02
N GLU A 116 -3.77 3.35 -21.59
CA GLU A 116 -3.64 3.84 -20.22
C GLU A 116 -4.78 4.79 -19.80
N ASN A 117 -5.26 5.62 -20.72
CA ASN A 117 -6.40 6.49 -20.45
C ASN A 117 -7.67 5.71 -20.13
N ASP A 118 -7.85 4.55 -20.77
CA ASP A 118 -8.99 3.67 -20.53
C ASP A 118 -8.89 2.98 -19.16
N VAL A 119 -7.65 2.71 -18.68
CA VAL A 119 -7.40 2.19 -17.32
C VAL A 119 -7.91 3.16 -16.26
N LEU A 120 -7.58 4.45 -16.38
CA LEU A 120 -8.02 5.46 -15.42
C LEU A 120 -9.53 5.69 -15.49
N TRP A 121 -10.12 5.65 -16.69
CA TRP A 121 -11.58 5.73 -16.86
C TRP A 121 -12.27 4.52 -16.21
N ALA A 122 -11.80 3.30 -16.50
CA ALA A 122 -12.36 2.09 -15.91
C ALA A 122 -12.20 2.06 -14.38
N MET A 123 -11.07 2.55 -13.87
CA MET A 123 -10.87 2.72 -12.42
C MET A 123 -11.90 3.68 -11.82
N GLU A 124 -12.14 4.84 -12.46
CA GLU A 124 -13.12 5.81 -11.98
C GLU A 124 -14.53 5.20 -11.91
N GLU A 125 -14.94 4.45 -12.95
CA GLU A 125 -16.24 3.78 -12.97
C GLU A 125 -16.32 2.66 -11.91
N ALA A 126 -15.28 1.85 -11.77
CA ALA A 126 -15.23 0.80 -10.75
C ALA A 126 -15.29 1.39 -9.33
N LEU A 127 -14.62 2.50 -9.08
CA LEU A 127 -14.64 3.18 -7.78
C LEU A 127 -16.02 3.74 -7.40
N LYS A 128 -16.96 3.90 -8.32
CA LYS A 128 -18.34 4.32 -8.05
C LYS A 128 -19.24 3.17 -7.59
N CYS A 129 -18.81 1.91 -7.75
CA CYS A 129 -19.60 0.72 -7.43
C CYS A 129 -19.47 0.36 -5.95
N GLU A 130 -20.48 0.64 -5.15
CA GLU A 130 -20.49 0.40 -3.69
C GLU A 130 -20.33 -1.09 -3.28
N GLY A 131 -20.57 -2.04 -4.20
CA GLY A 131 -20.38 -3.48 -3.97
C GLY A 131 -18.94 -3.98 -4.06
N ILE A 132 -17.99 -3.10 -4.41
CA ILE A 132 -16.57 -3.44 -4.57
C ILE A 132 -15.80 -3.00 -3.33
N THR A 133 -14.91 -3.86 -2.85
CA THR A 133 -14.06 -3.55 -1.68
C THR A 133 -12.87 -2.68 -2.05
N ALA A 134 -12.21 -3.02 -3.15
CA ALA A 134 -11.03 -2.30 -3.62
C ALA A 134 -10.91 -2.31 -5.14
N VAL A 135 -10.24 -1.30 -5.67
CA VAL A 135 -9.86 -1.22 -7.08
C VAL A 135 -8.36 -0.93 -7.14
N LEU A 136 -7.63 -1.71 -7.93
CA LEU A 136 -6.23 -1.45 -8.24
C LEU A 136 -6.09 -1.12 -9.73
N ALA A 137 -5.34 -0.06 -10.04
CA ALA A 137 -4.99 0.32 -11.40
C ALA A 137 -3.47 0.47 -11.56
N GLU A 138 -2.93 -0.07 -12.66
CA GLU A 138 -1.53 0.08 -13.02
C GLU A 138 -1.40 1.08 -14.18
N VAL A 139 -0.62 2.15 -13.98
CA VAL A 139 -0.43 3.24 -14.93
C VAL A 139 1.02 3.72 -14.95
N HIS A 140 1.45 4.43 -15.98
CA HIS A 140 2.76 5.09 -16.00
C HIS A 140 2.68 6.53 -15.48
N HIS A 141 1.54 7.18 -15.64
CA HIS A 141 1.39 8.58 -15.27
C HIS A 141 0.06 8.87 -14.60
N LEU A 142 0.13 9.65 -13.50
CA LEU A 142 -1.04 10.18 -12.81
C LEU A 142 -0.84 11.68 -12.58
N ASN A 143 -1.70 12.51 -13.16
CA ASN A 143 -1.67 13.94 -12.92
C ASN A 143 -2.64 14.35 -11.79
N PHE A 144 -2.53 15.62 -11.38
CA PHE A 144 -3.33 16.17 -10.29
C PHE A 144 -4.85 16.07 -10.56
N VAL A 145 -5.28 16.39 -11.80
CA VAL A 145 -6.70 16.40 -12.17
C VAL A 145 -7.27 14.99 -12.12
N GLN A 146 -6.53 14.01 -12.67
CA GLN A 146 -6.91 12.59 -12.62
C GLN A 146 -7.00 12.10 -11.18
N SER A 147 -6.00 12.37 -10.35
CA SER A 147 -6.03 11.97 -8.93
C SER A 147 -7.21 12.60 -8.18
N ARG A 148 -7.58 13.84 -8.51
CA ARG A 148 -8.74 14.53 -7.91
C ARG A 148 -10.06 13.87 -8.30
N ARG A 149 -10.23 13.50 -9.57
CA ARG A 149 -11.44 12.80 -10.04
C ARG A 149 -11.62 11.47 -9.32
N LEU A 150 -10.56 10.66 -9.22
CA LEU A 150 -10.59 9.39 -8.51
C LEU A 150 -10.90 9.58 -7.01
N GLN A 151 -10.32 10.60 -6.38
CA GLN A 151 -10.60 10.91 -4.98
C GLN A 151 -12.08 11.28 -4.76
N LEU A 152 -12.70 12.03 -5.68
CA LEU A 152 -14.13 12.37 -5.61
C LEU A 152 -15.02 11.13 -5.77
N ALA A 153 -14.63 10.17 -6.62
CA ALA A 153 -15.36 8.93 -6.79
C ALA A 153 -15.44 8.12 -5.48
N VAL A 154 -14.31 7.98 -4.77
CA VAL A 154 -14.26 7.22 -3.50
C VAL A 154 -14.92 7.92 -2.31
N GLU A 155 -15.04 9.25 -2.34
CA GLU A 155 -15.70 10.00 -1.25
C GLU A 155 -17.16 9.55 -1.04
N LYS A 156 -17.84 9.17 -2.13
CA LYS A 156 -19.23 8.70 -2.09
C LYS A 156 -19.31 7.19 -1.82
N SER A 157 -18.59 6.38 -2.59
CA SER A 157 -18.70 4.91 -2.55
C SER A 157 -18.00 4.26 -1.37
N ARG A 158 -16.95 4.92 -0.83
CA ARG A 158 -16.06 4.36 0.20
C ARG A 158 -15.23 3.16 -0.25
N VAL A 159 -15.16 2.89 -1.54
CA VAL A 159 -14.28 1.89 -2.14
C VAL A 159 -12.82 2.35 -1.98
N THR A 160 -11.91 1.45 -1.63
CA THR A 160 -10.49 1.80 -1.51
C THR A 160 -9.79 1.66 -2.86
N GLY A 161 -9.11 2.71 -3.31
CA GLY A 161 -8.38 2.70 -4.58
C GLY A 161 -6.87 2.62 -4.37
N PHE A 162 -6.21 1.74 -5.14
CA PHE A 162 -4.76 1.63 -5.23
C PHE A 162 -4.32 1.96 -6.64
N ILE A 163 -3.33 2.84 -6.79
CA ILE A 163 -2.72 3.17 -8.07
C ILE A 163 -1.25 2.80 -7.98
N LEU A 164 -0.80 1.92 -8.87
CA LEU A 164 0.61 1.60 -9.03
C LEU A 164 1.15 2.34 -10.25
N GLN A 165 1.99 3.32 -10.02
CA GLN A 165 2.71 4.02 -11.08
C GLN A 165 4.02 3.31 -11.41
N HIS A 166 4.15 2.94 -12.69
CA HIS A 166 5.36 2.32 -13.23
C HIS A 166 6.28 3.37 -13.81
N ASN A 167 7.50 3.47 -13.25
CA ASN A 167 8.59 4.31 -13.74
C ASN A 167 8.16 5.75 -14.08
N PRO A 168 7.56 6.49 -13.13
CA PRO A 168 7.15 7.85 -13.38
C PRO A 168 8.37 8.73 -13.65
N ARG A 169 8.35 9.49 -14.74
CA ARG A 169 9.42 10.44 -15.09
C ARG A 169 9.56 11.53 -14.05
N GLN A 170 8.46 11.94 -13.46
CA GLN A 170 8.39 13.00 -12.45
C GLN A 170 7.20 12.75 -11.52
N LEU A 171 7.41 12.93 -10.23
CA LEU A 171 6.33 12.86 -9.23
C LEU A 171 5.68 14.23 -9.10
N GLY A 172 4.49 14.37 -9.67
CA GLY A 172 3.68 15.58 -9.53
C GLY A 172 2.95 15.67 -8.19
N ALA A 173 2.24 16.78 -7.98
CA ALA A 173 1.28 16.89 -6.89
C ALA A 173 0.12 15.89 -7.09
N THR A 174 -0.43 15.36 -5.99
CA THR A 174 -1.55 14.41 -5.99
C THR A 174 -2.50 14.71 -4.83
N THR A 175 -3.77 14.38 -5.01
CA THR A 175 -4.79 14.44 -3.96
C THR A 175 -4.92 13.13 -3.19
N CYS A 176 -4.16 12.09 -3.53
CA CYS A 176 -4.19 10.80 -2.86
C CYS A 176 -3.93 10.92 -1.36
N ALA A 177 -4.55 10.05 -0.58
CA ALA A 177 -4.43 10.04 0.88
C ALA A 177 -3.00 9.73 1.33
N ALA A 178 -2.32 8.83 0.61
CA ALA A 178 -0.93 8.51 0.85
C ALA A 178 -0.19 8.20 -0.46
N ARG A 179 1.11 8.51 -0.50
CA ARG A 179 2.04 8.09 -1.55
C ARG A 179 3.09 7.19 -0.94
N TRP A 180 3.26 6.04 -1.54
CA TRP A 180 4.09 4.94 -1.07
C TRP A 180 5.23 4.66 -2.04
N LYS A 181 6.36 4.26 -1.50
CA LYS A 181 7.43 3.62 -2.25
C LYS A 181 7.84 2.35 -1.51
N ILE A 182 7.78 1.23 -2.18
CA ILE A 182 8.12 -0.06 -1.62
C ILE A 182 9.38 -0.57 -2.30
N SER A 183 10.33 -1.04 -1.51
CA SER A 183 11.52 -1.71 -2.00
C SER A 183 11.76 -3.03 -1.27
N SER A 184 12.41 -3.96 -1.95
CA SER A 184 12.73 -5.26 -1.36
C SER A 184 13.83 -5.14 -0.31
N LEU A 185 13.73 -5.95 0.72
CA LEU A 185 14.81 -6.29 1.64
C LEU A 185 15.26 -7.73 1.38
N PRO A 186 16.46 -8.13 1.81
CA PRO A 186 16.83 -9.53 1.85
C PRO A 186 15.78 -10.34 2.59
N SER A 187 15.44 -11.52 2.07
CA SER A 187 14.48 -12.41 2.74
C SER A 187 14.99 -12.85 4.11
N ILE A 188 14.06 -13.02 5.04
CA ILE A 188 14.38 -13.44 6.41
C ILE A 188 14.20 -14.95 6.48
N THR A 189 15.30 -15.67 6.67
CA THR A 189 15.26 -17.12 6.85
C THR A 189 14.74 -17.50 8.24
N VAL A 190 13.97 -18.57 8.31
CA VAL A 190 13.50 -19.13 9.59
C VAL A 190 14.64 -19.93 10.20
N ASP A 191 14.99 -19.65 11.45
CA ASP A 191 15.95 -20.40 12.27
C ASP A 191 17.34 -20.61 11.62
N GLY A 192 17.75 -19.72 10.71
CA GLY A 192 19.04 -19.81 10.03
C GLY A 192 19.12 -20.94 8.99
N LEU A 193 18.03 -21.61 8.69
CA LEU A 193 17.97 -22.65 7.67
C LEU A 193 18.15 -22.05 6.27
N PRO A 194 18.90 -22.71 5.38
CA PRO A 194 19.03 -22.28 3.99
C PRO A 194 17.68 -22.42 3.29
N GLY A 195 17.24 -21.34 2.60
CA GLY A 195 15.98 -21.33 1.87
C GLY A 195 15.59 -19.93 1.41
N ILE A 196 14.43 -19.83 0.76
CA ILE A 196 13.91 -18.57 0.23
C ILE A 196 13.54 -17.59 1.36
N GLY A 197 13.11 -18.10 2.52
CA GLY A 197 12.69 -17.27 3.66
C GLY A 197 11.42 -16.47 3.40
N TYR A 198 11.10 -15.58 4.34
CA TYR A 198 9.97 -14.66 4.23
C TYR A 198 10.35 -13.38 3.48
N PRO A 199 9.49 -12.86 2.60
CA PRO A 199 9.76 -11.61 1.91
C PRO A 199 9.83 -10.44 2.90
N GLY A 200 10.86 -9.60 2.71
CA GLY A 200 11.05 -8.37 3.47
C GLY A 200 10.81 -7.13 2.61
N TRP A 201 10.22 -6.10 3.21
CA TRP A 201 9.93 -4.83 2.56
C TRP A 201 10.45 -3.64 3.36
N ASN A 202 11.06 -2.71 2.65
CA ASN A 202 11.26 -1.35 3.12
C ASN A 202 10.11 -0.50 2.59
N VAL A 203 9.30 0.02 3.50
CA VAL A 203 8.06 0.76 3.20
C VAL A 203 8.29 2.22 3.52
N GLU A 204 8.35 3.05 2.50
CA GLU A 204 8.48 4.50 2.60
C GLU A 204 7.13 5.15 2.32
N LEU A 205 6.58 5.88 3.29
CA LEU A 205 5.47 6.80 3.10
C LEU A 205 6.04 8.17 2.71
N LEU A 206 6.01 8.49 1.42
CA LEU A 206 6.54 9.74 0.88
C LEU A 206 5.61 10.93 1.17
N LYS A 207 4.31 10.65 1.28
CA LYS A 207 3.27 11.64 1.58
C LYS A 207 2.13 10.96 2.33
N VAL A 208 1.59 11.65 3.33
CA VAL A 208 0.36 11.26 4.04
C VAL A 208 -0.50 12.51 4.25
N ARG A 209 -1.77 12.45 3.84
CA ARG A 209 -2.72 13.54 4.09
C ARG A 209 -3.05 13.60 5.58
N ASN A 210 -2.81 14.75 6.20
CA ASN A 210 -3.05 14.97 7.63
C ASN A 210 -2.29 14.01 8.56
N GLY A 211 -1.21 13.39 8.08
CA GLY A 211 -0.38 12.45 8.83
C GLY A 211 1.11 12.77 8.69
N GLN A 212 1.95 11.81 9.06
CA GLN A 212 3.40 11.96 9.08
C GLN A 212 4.06 11.02 8.09
N PRO A 213 4.88 11.51 7.13
CA PRO A 213 5.74 10.66 6.33
C PRO A 213 6.74 9.87 7.19
N GLY A 214 7.19 8.72 6.71
CA GLY A 214 8.14 7.89 7.45
C GLY A 214 8.60 6.67 6.67
N CYS A 215 9.44 5.87 7.31
CA CYS A 215 10.01 4.66 6.73
C CYS A 215 10.02 3.54 7.76
N TRP A 216 9.57 2.36 7.35
CA TRP A 216 9.49 1.16 8.20
C TRP A 216 9.94 -0.08 7.43
N GLN A 217 10.41 -1.06 8.15
CA GLN A 217 10.79 -2.35 7.59
C GLN A 217 9.86 -3.44 8.11
N PHE A 218 9.39 -4.28 7.20
CA PHE A 218 8.47 -5.38 7.52
C PHE A 218 8.94 -6.67 6.87
N CYS A 219 8.58 -7.79 7.49
CA CYS A 219 8.53 -9.08 6.83
C CYS A 219 7.07 -9.58 6.78
N TRP A 220 6.79 -10.41 5.79
CA TRP A 220 5.51 -11.09 5.66
C TRP A 220 5.69 -12.55 6.06
N THR A 221 5.16 -12.89 7.23
CA THR A 221 5.21 -14.23 7.80
C THR A 221 3.86 -14.93 7.68
N ALA A 222 3.77 -16.17 8.15
CA ALA A 222 2.49 -16.88 8.28
C ALA A 222 1.49 -16.13 9.20
N ASN A 223 1.98 -15.29 10.10
CA ASN A 223 1.16 -14.49 11.02
C ASN A 223 0.76 -13.12 10.43
N GLY A 224 1.24 -12.77 9.23
CA GLY A 224 0.98 -11.49 8.58
C GLY A 224 2.18 -10.55 8.62
N PHE A 225 1.91 -9.22 8.71
CA PHE A 225 2.96 -8.21 8.81
C PHE A 225 3.66 -8.25 10.17
N GLU A 226 4.97 -8.38 10.15
CA GLU A 226 5.81 -8.23 11.33
C GLU A 226 6.80 -7.09 11.10
N ALA A 227 6.79 -6.09 11.99
CA ALA A 227 7.76 -4.99 11.91
C ALA A 227 9.16 -5.51 12.29
N ILE A 228 10.15 -5.21 11.45
CA ILE A 228 11.54 -5.54 11.70
C ILE A 228 12.12 -4.46 12.60
N THR A 229 12.10 -4.70 13.91
CA THR A 229 12.83 -3.85 14.84
C THR A 229 14.32 -4.13 14.74
N LYS A 230 15.18 -3.11 14.90
CA LYS A 230 16.65 -3.19 14.75
C LYS A 230 17.32 -4.33 15.55
N ALA A 231 16.65 -4.91 16.54
CA ALA A 231 17.14 -6.04 17.32
C ALA A 231 17.08 -7.41 16.61
N LYS A 232 16.30 -7.54 15.51
CA LYS A 232 16.25 -8.75 14.67
C LYS A 232 17.12 -8.63 13.40
N LYS A 233 18.22 -7.87 13.47
CA LYS A 233 19.24 -7.90 12.43
C LYS A 233 20.01 -9.22 12.54
N VAL A 234 19.40 -10.30 12.08
CA VAL A 234 20.15 -11.50 11.73
C VAL A 234 20.98 -11.13 10.52
N ILE A 235 22.25 -10.88 10.78
CA ILE A 235 23.30 -10.66 9.79
C ILE A 235 23.37 -11.95 8.98
N ALA A 236 22.75 -11.98 7.82
CA ALA A 236 23.22 -12.87 6.77
C ALA A 236 24.57 -12.31 6.33
N ASP A 237 25.62 -12.71 7.05
CA ASP A 237 27.01 -12.45 6.67
C ASP A 237 27.32 -13.27 5.41
N TRP A 238 27.00 -12.72 4.27
CA TRP A 238 27.50 -13.17 2.97
C TRP A 238 28.88 -12.59 2.72
N GLY A 239 29.71 -12.62 3.78
CA GLY A 239 31.14 -12.35 3.72
C GLY A 239 31.82 -13.35 2.85
N GLY A 240 32.07 -12.98 1.61
CA GLY A 240 33.23 -13.35 0.82
C GLY A 240 33.45 -14.82 0.57
N ARG A 241 33.01 -15.32 -0.59
CA ARG A 241 33.77 -16.29 -1.44
C ARG A 241 33.28 -16.26 -2.89
N TYR A 242 33.50 -15.16 -3.60
CA TYR A 242 33.70 -15.24 -5.04
C TYR A 242 35.20 -15.16 -5.30
N GLN A 243 35.91 -16.28 -5.10
CA GLN A 243 37.24 -16.46 -5.68
C GLN A 243 37.03 -16.99 -7.11
N ASN A 244 37.43 -16.15 -8.04
CA ASN A 244 37.96 -16.44 -9.39
C ASN A 244 37.81 -17.89 -9.89
N PHE A 245 36.83 -18.13 -10.74
CA PHE A 245 36.96 -19.12 -11.78
C PHE A 245 37.57 -18.45 -13.01
N SER A 246 38.88 -18.53 -13.10
CA SER A 246 39.64 -18.32 -14.33
C SER A 246 39.41 -19.55 -15.20
N LEU A 247 38.87 -19.33 -16.38
CA LEU A 247 38.83 -20.34 -17.43
C LEU A 247 40.26 -20.48 -17.99
N ALA A 248 40.84 -21.68 -17.85
CA ALA A 248 41.88 -22.20 -18.69
C ALA A 248 41.25 -23.06 -19.78
#